data_42e04fff5239c5da683ad016d1c83c15
#
_entry.id   42e04fff5239c5da683ad016d1c83c15
#
_cell.length_a   1.000
_cell.length_b   1.000
_cell.length_c   1.000
_cell.angle_alpha   90.00
_cell.angle_beta   90.00
_cell.angle_gamma   90.00
#
_symmetry.space_group_name_H-M   'P 1'
#
loop_
_entity.id
_entity.type
_entity.pdbx_description
1 polymer ?
#
loop_
_entity_poly.entity_id
_entity_poly.type
_entity_poly.pdbx_seq_one_letter_code
_entity_poly.pdbx_strand_id
1 'polypeptide(L)'
;VAPQLTSLINLTVDTGIFPDKLKEAQVTPLHKKSDPLLKSNYRPVSVLPIFSKFYEKIFEIQLYDFFDSIFNPYLCAFRRGHGCQTTLLRLLEDWRKALDKNLYIAAVLMDLSKAFDCLPHEILLDKWLAYGVSPHSVSLLKSYLSDRKQQIKVNGVLSSWTDIQKGVPQGSILGPLLFNIFINDIFYFVKHSTLYNYADDNTLSFSSPDYDHLISTLESESQVLIDWFKENKMQANPDKFQVIAVGKRTFAKNPSIQIQQNILSCEETVKLLGIDIDYQLKFDAHISNLCRKASQQLNVLKRIGSFLNRLNKLTIFILLFWVILIFALWLGIFVQRKILKYLKKYKREH
;
A
#
# COMPACT_ATOMS: atom_id res chain seq x y z
N VAL A 1 4.83 21.01 -31.17
CA VAL A 1 5.03 19.80 -30.31
C VAL A 1 3.69 19.15 -29.99
N ALA A 2 2.65 19.90 -29.51
CA ALA A 2 1.38 19.30 -29.12
C ALA A 2 0.65 18.56 -30.26
N PRO A 3 0.47 19.12 -31.48
CA PRO A 3 -0.20 18.41 -32.58
C PRO A 3 0.51 17.09 -32.95
N GLN A 4 1.85 17.11 -33.05
CA GLN A 4 2.63 15.93 -33.40
C GLN A 4 2.50 14.84 -32.34
N LEU A 5 2.52 15.23 -31.05
CA LEU A 5 2.33 14.28 -29.92
C LEU A 5 0.92 13.69 -29.95
N THR A 6 -0.10 14.50 -30.19
CA THR A 6 -1.49 14.04 -30.36
C THR A 6 -1.61 13.03 -31.48
N SER A 7 -1.02 13.31 -32.66
CA SER A 7 -1.05 12.37 -33.78
C SER A 7 -0.36 11.05 -33.46
N LEU A 8 0.77 11.07 -32.75
CA LEU A 8 1.46 9.85 -32.34
C LEU A 8 0.65 9.05 -31.34
N ILE A 9 -0.03 9.71 -30.38
CA ILE A 9 -0.89 9.03 -29.40
C ILE A 9 -2.10 8.40 -30.09
N ASN A 10 -2.76 9.13 -30.99
CA ASN A 10 -3.88 8.61 -31.75
C ASN A 10 -3.45 7.40 -32.61
N LEU A 11 -2.32 7.49 -33.30
CA LEU A 11 -1.76 6.36 -34.05
C LEU A 11 -1.51 5.14 -33.12
N THR A 12 -1.00 5.35 -31.92
CA THR A 12 -0.78 4.28 -30.93
C THR A 12 -2.11 3.62 -30.53
N VAL A 13 -3.16 4.42 -30.33
CA VAL A 13 -4.50 3.92 -30.01
C VAL A 13 -5.09 3.16 -31.20
N ASP A 14 -5.02 3.73 -32.42
CA ASP A 14 -5.61 3.15 -33.62
C ASP A 14 -4.93 1.84 -34.03
N THR A 15 -3.60 1.76 -33.87
CA THR A 15 -2.82 0.56 -34.22
C THR A 15 -2.75 -0.49 -33.11
N GLY A 16 -3.02 -0.12 -31.86
CA GLY A 16 -2.81 -0.98 -30.70
C GLY A 16 -1.33 -1.27 -30.41
N ILE A 17 -0.40 -0.43 -30.92
CA ILE A 17 1.06 -0.63 -30.79
C ILE A 17 1.67 0.50 -29.97
N PHE A 18 2.23 0.15 -28.80
CA PHE A 18 2.97 1.09 -27.96
C PHE A 18 4.41 1.24 -28.46
N PRO A 19 4.96 2.48 -28.60
CA PRO A 19 6.27 2.71 -29.19
C PRO A 19 7.42 2.07 -28.39
N ASP A 20 8.29 1.28 -29.04
CA ASP A 20 9.35 0.52 -28.39
C ASP A 20 10.37 1.40 -27.64
N LYS A 21 10.71 2.57 -28.21
CA LYS A 21 11.62 3.52 -27.55
C LYS A 21 11.11 4.05 -26.22
N LEU A 22 9.81 3.90 -25.95
CA LEU A 22 9.20 4.30 -24.67
C LEU A 22 9.12 3.17 -23.65
N LYS A 23 9.54 1.95 -24.02
CA LYS A 23 9.54 0.76 -23.18
C LYS A 23 10.86 0.57 -22.40
N GLU A 24 11.88 1.35 -22.67
CA GLU A 24 13.19 1.31 -22.02
C GLU A 24 13.15 2.03 -20.67
N ALA A 25 13.72 1.44 -19.62
CA ALA A 25 13.77 2.02 -18.28
C ALA A 25 15.19 1.98 -17.68
N GLN A 26 15.59 3.07 -17.03
CA GLN A 26 16.77 3.06 -16.16
C GLN A 26 16.33 2.85 -14.72
N VAL A 27 16.83 1.80 -14.08
CA VAL A 27 16.49 1.46 -12.69
C VAL A 27 17.55 1.98 -11.75
N THR A 28 17.14 2.82 -10.80
CA THR A 28 17.98 3.27 -9.70
C THR A 28 17.58 2.50 -8.42
N PRO A 29 18.49 1.70 -7.84
CA PRO A 29 18.17 1.00 -6.60
C PRO A 29 18.18 1.98 -5.43
N LEU A 30 17.03 2.14 -4.77
CA LEU A 30 16.88 2.97 -3.59
C LEU A 30 16.92 2.13 -2.32
N HIS A 31 17.92 2.36 -1.46
CA HIS A 31 18.06 1.64 -0.19
C HIS A 31 16.86 1.94 0.74
N LYS A 32 16.23 0.89 1.27
CA LYS A 32 15.08 1.00 2.19
C LYS A 32 15.55 1.16 3.65
N LYS A 33 16.22 0.14 4.14
CA LYS A 33 16.71 0.02 5.53
C LYS A 33 17.55 -1.27 5.66
N SER A 34 18.16 -1.46 6.80
CA SER A 34 18.95 -2.67 7.14
C SER A 34 20.26 -2.75 6.35
N ASP A 35 20.82 -3.94 6.16
CA ASP A 35 22.13 -4.15 5.55
C ASP A 35 22.13 -3.67 4.08
N PRO A 36 23.01 -2.71 3.70
CA PRO A 36 23.11 -2.22 2.34
C PRO A 36 23.75 -3.23 1.36
N LEU A 37 24.34 -4.32 1.83
CA LEU A 37 24.89 -5.36 0.99
C LEU A 37 23.83 -6.33 0.43
N LEU A 38 22.64 -6.35 1.03
CA LEU A 38 21.56 -7.23 0.61
C LEU A 38 20.68 -6.57 -0.46
N LYS A 39 20.60 -7.19 -1.65
CA LYS A 39 19.76 -6.73 -2.78
C LYS A 39 18.28 -6.59 -2.41
N SER A 40 17.77 -7.44 -1.51
CA SER A 40 16.39 -7.40 -1.01
C SER A 40 16.03 -6.11 -0.27
N ASN A 41 17.03 -5.38 0.22
CA ASN A 41 16.87 -4.11 0.95
C ASN A 41 16.79 -2.88 0.03
N TYR A 42 16.68 -3.08 -1.28
CA TYR A 42 16.54 -1.99 -2.25
C TYR A 42 15.18 -2.04 -2.95
N ARG A 43 14.64 -0.85 -3.27
CA ARG A 43 13.52 -0.67 -4.18
C ARG A 43 14.04 -0.34 -5.57
N PRO A 44 13.64 -1.05 -6.64
CA PRO A 44 14.02 -0.71 -8.00
C PRO A 44 13.15 0.45 -8.52
N VAL A 45 13.62 1.68 -8.40
CA VAL A 45 12.89 2.83 -8.94
C VAL A 45 13.21 2.99 -10.41
N SER A 46 12.21 2.81 -11.27
CA SER A 46 12.32 2.92 -12.73
C SER A 46 12.15 4.36 -13.19
N VAL A 47 13.16 4.87 -13.88
CA VAL A 47 13.10 6.16 -14.57
C VAL A 47 12.74 5.89 -16.03
N LEU A 48 11.51 6.23 -16.40
CA LEU A 48 10.97 6.06 -17.75
C LEU A 48 11.19 7.33 -18.58
N PRO A 49 11.23 7.21 -19.95
CA PRO A 49 11.22 8.37 -20.82
C PRO A 49 10.04 9.29 -20.52
N ILE A 50 10.27 10.60 -20.57
CA ILE A 50 9.22 11.57 -20.22
C ILE A 50 7.98 11.45 -21.13
N PHE A 51 8.18 11.14 -22.41
CA PHE A 51 7.08 10.92 -23.34
C PHE A 51 6.24 9.69 -22.99
N SER A 52 6.85 8.60 -22.44
CA SER A 52 6.10 7.46 -21.90
C SER A 52 5.07 7.90 -20.85
N LYS A 53 5.46 8.81 -19.97
CA LYS A 53 4.55 9.34 -18.94
C LYS A 53 3.36 10.13 -19.50
N PHE A 54 3.52 10.82 -20.64
CA PHE A 54 2.38 11.48 -21.30
C PHE A 54 1.37 10.45 -21.82
N TYR A 55 1.83 9.41 -22.51
CA TYR A 55 0.97 8.31 -22.96
C TYR A 55 0.28 7.64 -21.78
N GLU A 56 1.05 7.26 -20.78
CA GLU A 56 0.52 6.60 -19.58
C GLU A 56 -0.54 7.47 -18.88
N LYS A 57 -0.33 8.80 -18.82
CA LYS A 57 -1.29 9.70 -18.17
C LYS A 57 -2.61 9.80 -18.91
N ILE A 58 -2.58 9.83 -20.25
CA ILE A 58 -3.79 9.85 -21.07
C ILE A 58 -4.56 8.55 -20.91
N PHE A 59 -3.85 7.41 -20.97
CA PHE A 59 -4.46 6.10 -20.77
C PHE A 59 -4.99 5.93 -19.34
N GLU A 60 -4.24 6.39 -18.32
CA GLU A 60 -4.67 6.31 -16.93
C GLU A 60 -5.99 7.06 -16.70
N ILE A 61 -6.17 8.24 -17.28
CA ILE A 61 -7.41 9.01 -17.13
C ILE A 61 -8.61 8.24 -17.68
N GLN A 62 -8.50 7.72 -18.91
CA GLN A 62 -9.59 7.00 -19.57
C GLN A 62 -9.91 5.67 -18.88
N LEU A 63 -8.88 4.92 -18.52
CA LEU A 63 -9.03 3.64 -17.84
C LEU A 63 -9.56 3.80 -16.41
N TYR A 64 -9.09 4.83 -15.71
CA TYR A 64 -9.56 5.11 -14.37
C TYR A 64 -11.07 5.38 -14.33
N ASP A 65 -11.57 6.18 -15.26
CA ASP A 65 -12.99 6.52 -15.33
C ASP A 65 -13.85 5.27 -15.63
N PHE A 66 -13.33 4.32 -16.42
CA PHE A 66 -13.98 3.03 -16.67
C PHE A 66 -13.96 2.13 -15.42
N PHE A 67 -12.81 1.98 -14.77
CA PHE A 67 -12.64 1.03 -13.67
C PHE A 67 -13.12 1.54 -12.30
N ASP A 68 -13.27 2.84 -12.10
CA ASP A 68 -13.63 3.38 -10.78
C ASP A 68 -14.97 2.86 -10.25
N SER A 69 -15.94 2.62 -11.15
CA SER A 69 -17.23 2.02 -10.83
C SER A 69 -17.17 0.51 -10.57
N ILE A 70 -16.12 -0.17 -11.03
CA ILE A 70 -15.90 -1.62 -10.93
C ILE A 70 -15.11 -1.97 -9.66
N PHE A 71 -14.28 -1.05 -9.19
CA PHE A 71 -13.44 -1.30 -8.02
C PHE A 71 -14.23 -1.53 -6.75
N ASN A 72 -13.83 -2.57 -6.01
CA ASN A 72 -14.38 -2.83 -4.69
C ASN A 72 -14.18 -1.62 -3.76
N PRO A 73 -15.17 -1.22 -2.94
CA PRO A 73 -15.05 -0.10 -2.02
C PRO A 73 -13.90 -0.22 -1.02
N TYR A 74 -13.49 -1.44 -0.66
CA TYR A 74 -12.38 -1.69 0.29
C TYR A 74 -10.99 -1.70 -0.37
N LEU A 75 -10.91 -1.56 -1.70
CA LEU A 75 -9.67 -1.32 -2.44
C LEU A 75 -9.37 0.18 -2.40
N CYS A 76 -8.40 0.62 -1.59
CA CYS A 76 -8.22 2.05 -1.31
C CYS A 76 -6.95 2.66 -1.91
N ALA A 77 -5.88 1.88 -2.14
CA ALA A 77 -4.64 2.43 -2.66
C ALA A 77 -4.79 2.98 -4.07
N PHE A 78 -4.06 4.05 -4.37
CA PHE A 78 -3.98 4.65 -5.71
C PHE A 78 -5.33 5.09 -6.32
N ARG A 79 -6.37 5.23 -5.51
CA ARG A 79 -7.69 5.75 -5.93
C ARG A 79 -7.83 7.22 -5.57
N ARG A 80 -8.51 7.98 -6.45
CA ARG A 80 -8.82 9.40 -6.23
C ARG A 80 -9.71 9.53 -4.99
N GLY A 81 -9.39 10.45 -4.10
CA GLY A 81 -10.13 10.65 -2.84
C GLY A 81 -9.93 9.57 -1.78
N HIS A 82 -9.12 8.56 -2.02
CA HIS A 82 -8.76 7.51 -1.07
C HIS A 82 -7.30 7.62 -0.64
N GLY A 83 -7.01 7.17 0.58
CA GLY A 83 -5.66 7.13 1.13
C GLY A 83 -5.54 6.05 2.20
N CYS A 84 -4.36 5.88 2.78
CA CYS A 84 -4.16 4.96 3.90
C CYS A 84 -5.12 5.27 5.07
N GLN A 85 -5.47 6.55 5.23
CA GLN A 85 -6.46 6.98 6.20
C GLN A 85 -7.84 6.37 5.94
N THR A 86 -8.28 6.28 4.70
CA THR A 86 -9.59 5.72 4.34
C THR A 86 -9.69 4.27 4.79
N THR A 87 -8.66 3.46 4.52
CA THR A 87 -8.58 2.07 4.95
C THR A 87 -8.59 1.95 6.47
N LEU A 88 -7.74 2.74 7.14
CA LEU A 88 -7.63 2.72 8.61
C LEU A 88 -8.92 3.15 9.29
N LEU A 89 -9.61 4.19 8.80
CA LEU A 89 -10.90 4.63 9.36
C LEU A 89 -11.93 3.54 9.27
N ARG A 90 -12.10 2.95 8.09
CA ARG A 90 -13.07 1.87 7.90
C ARG A 90 -12.79 0.72 8.85
N LEU A 91 -11.53 0.26 8.89
CA LEU A 91 -11.11 -0.84 9.78
C LEU A 91 -11.40 -0.52 11.25
N LEU A 92 -10.94 0.64 11.72
CA LEU A 92 -11.10 1.03 13.13
C LEU A 92 -12.56 1.29 13.50
N GLU A 93 -13.35 1.85 12.59
CA GLU A 93 -14.78 2.06 12.79
C GLU A 93 -15.54 0.74 12.89
N ASP A 94 -15.23 -0.23 12.02
CA ASP A 94 -15.85 -1.54 12.05
C ASP A 94 -15.45 -2.32 13.31
N TRP A 95 -14.20 -2.21 13.75
CA TRP A 95 -13.77 -2.80 15.02
C TRP A 95 -14.46 -2.15 16.23
N ARG A 96 -14.61 -0.82 16.25
CA ARG A 96 -15.35 -0.12 17.32
C ARG A 96 -16.81 -0.54 17.38
N LYS A 97 -17.49 -0.60 16.24
CA LYS A 97 -18.88 -1.10 16.16
C LYS A 97 -19.02 -2.52 16.67
N ALA A 98 -18.06 -3.39 16.38
CA ALA A 98 -18.06 -4.75 16.86
C ALA A 98 -17.78 -4.82 18.39
N LEU A 99 -16.86 -3.99 18.91
CA LEU A 99 -16.63 -3.87 20.37
C LEU A 99 -17.86 -3.36 21.12
N ASP A 100 -18.58 -2.41 20.58
CA ASP A 100 -19.83 -1.88 21.17
C ASP A 100 -20.91 -2.98 21.26
N LYS A 101 -20.86 -3.96 20.35
CA LYS A 101 -21.72 -5.15 20.37
C LYS A 101 -21.15 -6.31 21.20
N ASN A 102 -20.06 -6.10 21.92
CA ASN A 102 -19.36 -7.14 22.71
C ASN A 102 -18.93 -8.37 21.87
N LEU A 103 -18.57 -8.19 20.60
CA LEU A 103 -18.06 -9.27 19.76
C LEU A 103 -16.56 -9.50 20.01
N TYR A 104 -16.10 -10.74 19.76
CA TYR A 104 -14.68 -11.05 19.57
C TYR A 104 -14.27 -10.53 18.19
N ILE A 105 -13.06 -9.99 18.09
CA ILE A 105 -12.52 -9.43 16.84
C ILE A 105 -11.09 -9.92 16.68
N ALA A 106 -10.76 -10.41 15.51
CA ALA A 106 -9.39 -10.64 15.14
C ALA A 106 -9.13 -10.24 13.69
N ALA A 107 -7.87 -10.01 13.38
CA ALA A 107 -7.43 -9.69 12.02
C ALA A 107 -6.08 -10.34 11.71
N VAL A 108 -5.96 -10.77 10.45
CA VAL A 108 -4.73 -11.29 9.85
C VAL A 108 -4.20 -10.24 8.87
N LEU A 109 -2.98 -9.76 9.08
CA LEU A 109 -2.28 -8.84 8.22
C LEU A 109 -1.34 -9.65 7.32
N MET A 110 -1.53 -9.54 6.00
CA MET A 110 -0.82 -10.31 5.00
C MET A 110 0.03 -9.40 4.12
N ASP A 111 1.35 -9.64 4.08
CA ASP A 111 2.32 -8.91 3.26
C ASP A 111 2.62 -9.69 1.97
N LEU A 112 2.60 -9.00 0.83
CA LEU A 112 2.98 -9.55 -0.46
C LEU A 112 4.43 -9.18 -0.80
N SER A 113 5.20 -10.17 -1.18
CA SER A 113 6.59 -9.95 -1.59
C SER A 113 6.67 -9.45 -3.03
N LYS A 114 7.23 -8.24 -3.23
CA LYS A 114 7.49 -7.67 -4.56
C LYS A 114 6.27 -7.67 -5.49
N ALA A 115 5.09 -7.33 -4.98
CA ALA A 115 3.82 -7.40 -5.69
C ALA A 115 3.85 -6.75 -7.08
N PHE A 116 4.40 -5.54 -7.20
CA PHE A 116 4.53 -4.83 -8.48
C PHE A 116 5.53 -5.48 -9.44
N ASP A 117 6.61 -6.09 -8.94
CA ASP A 117 7.66 -6.69 -9.76
C ASP A 117 7.27 -8.08 -10.28
N CYS A 118 6.29 -8.72 -9.65
CA CYS A 118 5.89 -10.09 -9.95
C CYS A 118 4.57 -10.21 -10.72
N LEU A 119 3.86 -9.11 -10.99
CA LEU A 119 2.56 -9.08 -11.64
C LEU A 119 2.60 -9.81 -12.99
N PRO A 120 1.85 -10.92 -13.17
CA PRO A 120 1.89 -11.71 -14.41
C PRO A 120 1.07 -11.03 -15.50
N HIS A 121 1.70 -10.74 -16.64
CA HIS A 121 1.06 -10.01 -17.73
C HIS A 121 -0.12 -10.76 -18.34
N GLU A 122 0.00 -12.08 -18.56
CA GLU A 122 -1.06 -12.89 -19.15
C GLU A 122 -2.34 -12.86 -18.29
N ILE A 123 -2.20 -13.13 -16.97
CA ILE A 123 -3.35 -13.11 -16.06
C ILE A 123 -3.99 -11.72 -16.00
N LEU A 124 -3.18 -10.65 -16.01
CA LEU A 124 -3.69 -9.28 -16.04
C LEU A 124 -4.52 -9.03 -17.31
N LEU A 125 -4.05 -9.46 -18.47
CA LEU A 125 -4.76 -9.30 -19.75
C LEU A 125 -6.07 -10.08 -19.79
N ASP A 126 -6.08 -11.29 -19.24
CA ASP A 126 -7.30 -12.11 -19.13
C ASP A 126 -8.34 -11.45 -18.21
N LYS A 127 -7.89 -10.90 -17.07
CA LYS A 127 -8.78 -10.13 -16.18
C LYS A 127 -9.36 -8.90 -16.85
N TRP A 128 -8.59 -8.21 -17.70
CA TRP A 128 -9.09 -7.05 -18.44
C TRP A 128 -10.22 -7.45 -19.39
N LEU A 129 -10.07 -8.57 -20.13
CA LEU A 129 -11.14 -9.11 -20.97
C LEU A 129 -12.37 -9.47 -20.14
N ALA A 130 -12.18 -10.10 -18.97
CA ALA A 130 -13.27 -10.47 -18.07
C ALA A 130 -14.01 -9.25 -17.51
N TYR A 131 -13.33 -8.11 -17.31
CA TYR A 131 -13.95 -6.83 -16.93
C TYR A 131 -14.65 -6.12 -18.10
N GLY A 132 -14.64 -6.67 -19.30
CA GLY A 132 -15.34 -6.11 -20.47
C GLY A 132 -14.54 -5.08 -21.27
N VAL A 133 -13.24 -4.99 -21.07
CA VAL A 133 -12.36 -4.13 -21.91
C VAL A 133 -12.28 -4.74 -23.30
N SER A 134 -12.35 -3.88 -24.34
CA SER A 134 -12.32 -4.35 -25.72
C SER A 134 -11.03 -5.09 -26.07
N PRO A 135 -11.06 -6.12 -26.96
CA PRO A 135 -9.86 -6.83 -27.38
C PRO A 135 -8.79 -5.91 -27.99
N HIS A 136 -9.21 -4.85 -28.67
CA HIS A 136 -8.29 -3.85 -29.22
C HIS A 136 -7.52 -3.11 -28.11
N SER A 137 -8.21 -2.65 -27.07
CA SER A 137 -7.58 -2.00 -25.91
C SER A 137 -6.67 -2.95 -25.14
N VAL A 138 -7.06 -4.24 -25.05
CA VAL A 138 -6.20 -5.28 -24.45
C VAL A 138 -4.94 -5.53 -25.28
N SER A 139 -5.03 -5.46 -26.64
CA SER A 139 -3.87 -5.55 -27.52
C SER A 139 -2.89 -4.40 -27.30
N LEU A 140 -3.39 -3.17 -27.12
CA LEU A 140 -2.56 -2.00 -26.78
C LEU A 140 -1.86 -2.19 -25.43
N LEU A 141 -2.56 -2.68 -24.42
CA LEU A 141 -1.94 -2.98 -23.11
C LEU A 141 -0.91 -4.09 -23.22
N LYS A 142 -1.20 -5.14 -23.99
CA LYS A 142 -0.23 -6.20 -24.27
C LYS A 142 1.05 -5.62 -24.90
N SER A 143 0.89 -4.76 -25.91
CA SER A 143 2.03 -4.07 -26.53
C SER A 143 2.79 -3.19 -25.53
N TYR A 144 2.10 -2.49 -24.63
CA TYR A 144 2.73 -1.69 -23.56
C TYR A 144 3.56 -2.53 -22.61
N LEU A 145 3.12 -3.73 -22.27
CA LEU A 145 3.78 -4.62 -21.31
C LEU A 145 4.89 -5.47 -21.94
N SER A 146 4.80 -5.79 -23.24
CA SER A 146 5.73 -6.66 -23.95
C SER A 146 7.01 -5.93 -24.35
N ASP A 147 8.09 -6.70 -24.52
CA ASP A 147 9.40 -6.25 -25.04
C ASP A 147 10.01 -5.07 -24.26
N ARG A 148 9.66 -4.97 -23.00
CA ARG A 148 10.23 -3.96 -22.12
C ARG A 148 11.65 -4.34 -21.69
N LYS A 149 12.51 -3.33 -21.64
CA LYS A 149 13.93 -3.50 -21.25
C LYS A 149 14.28 -2.58 -20.08
N GLN A 150 15.16 -3.07 -19.24
CA GLN A 150 15.71 -2.27 -18.14
C GLN A 150 17.23 -2.41 -18.05
N GLN A 151 17.87 -1.35 -17.58
CA GLN A 151 19.26 -1.35 -17.17
C GLN A 151 19.39 -0.71 -15.79
N ILE A 152 20.30 -1.20 -14.97
CA ILE A 152 20.50 -0.68 -13.61
C ILE A 152 21.57 0.40 -13.64
N LYS A 153 21.34 1.52 -12.97
CA LYS A 153 22.28 2.63 -12.82
C LYS A 153 22.74 2.74 -11.37
N VAL A 154 24.03 2.54 -11.11
CA VAL A 154 24.64 2.70 -9.78
C VAL A 154 25.90 3.54 -9.91
N ASN A 155 26.00 4.63 -9.16
CA ASN A 155 27.16 5.54 -9.16
C ASN A 155 27.61 5.99 -10.57
N GLY A 156 26.66 6.21 -11.47
CA GLY A 156 26.93 6.63 -12.85
C GLY A 156 27.25 5.49 -13.83
N VAL A 157 27.46 4.27 -13.33
CA VAL A 157 27.72 3.08 -14.15
C VAL A 157 26.40 2.41 -14.52
N LEU A 158 26.28 1.98 -15.77
CA LEU A 158 25.11 1.29 -16.31
C LEU A 158 25.43 -0.20 -16.50
N SER A 159 24.47 -1.06 -16.15
CA SER A 159 24.50 -2.48 -16.52
C SER A 159 24.16 -2.68 -18.00
N SER A 160 24.30 -3.91 -18.48
CA SER A 160 23.67 -4.34 -19.75
C SER A 160 22.16 -4.23 -19.66
N TRP A 161 21.50 -4.13 -20.82
CA TRP A 161 20.04 -4.22 -20.94
C TRP A 161 19.54 -5.63 -20.64
N THR A 162 18.44 -5.74 -19.92
CA THR A 162 17.77 -7.01 -19.59
C THR A 162 16.30 -6.88 -19.88
N ASP A 163 15.71 -7.92 -20.45
CA ASP A 163 14.29 -7.98 -20.75
C ASP A 163 13.44 -8.15 -19.49
N ILE A 164 12.27 -7.54 -19.46
CA ILE A 164 11.28 -7.64 -18.38
C ILE A 164 10.12 -8.50 -18.89
N GLN A 165 9.89 -9.64 -18.27
CA GLN A 165 8.83 -10.59 -18.66
C GLN A 165 7.60 -10.53 -17.75
N LYS A 166 7.68 -9.87 -16.61
CA LYS A 166 6.60 -9.74 -15.62
C LYS A 166 6.77 -8.47 -14.80
N GLY A 167 5.72 -8.08 -14.13
CA GLY A 167 5.71 -6.87 -13.31
C GLY A 167 5.44 -5.60 -14.11
N VAL A 168 5.29 -4.51 -13.39
CA VAL A 168 5.12 -3.17 -13.93
C VAL A 168 6.22 -2.26 -13.39
N PRO A 169 6.75 -1.30 -14.19
CA PRO A 169 7.83 -0.45 -13.73
C PRO A 169 7.45 0.36 -12.49
N GLN A 170 8.20 0.23 -11.40
CA GLN A 170 8.00 1.06 -10.22
C GLN A 170 8.41 2.50 -10.51
N GLY A 171 7.44 3.34 -10.85
CA GLY A 171 7.61 4.73 -11.32
C GLY A 171 6.83 5.04 -12.58
N SER A 172 6.12 4.06 -13.14
CA SER A 172 5.10 4.28 -14.18
C SER A 172 3.84 4.91 -13.58
N ILE A 173 3.09 5.62 -14.39
CA ILE A 173 1.79 6.21 -14.02
C ILE A 173 0.70 5.12 -14.07
N LEU A 174 0.78 4.21 -15.03
CA LEU A 174 -0.19 3.12 -15.17
C LEU A 174 0.00 1.99 -14.15
N GLY A 175 1.21 1.74 -13.68
CA GLY A 175 1.51 0.62 -12.79
C GLY A 175 0.57 0.49 -11.59
N PRO A 176 0.30 1.55 -10.83
CA PRO A 176 -0.65 1.53 -9.72
C PRO A 176 -2.07 1.13 -10.13
N LEU A 177 -2.57 1.65 -11.24
CA LEU A 177 -3.90 1.31 -11.77
C LEU A 177 -3.96 -0.14 -12.21
N LEU A 178 -2.95 -0.62 -12.94
CA LEU A 178 -2.86 -2.01 -13.40
C LEU A 178 -2.83 -2.98 -12.22
N PHE A 179 -2.14 -2.63 -11.14
CA PHE A 179 -2.13 -3.42 -9.92
C PHE A 179 -3.51 -3.47 -9.26
N ASN A 180 -4.21 -2.34 -9.16
CA ASN A 180 -5.56 -2.29 -8.61
C ASN A 180 -6.54 -3.14 -9.43
N ILE A 181 -6.48 -3.08 -10.76
CA ILE A 181 -7.31 -3.91 -11.64
C ILE A 181 -7.02 -5.39 -11.42
N PHE A 182 -5.74 -5.73 -11.28
CA PHE A 182 -5.30 -7.11 -11.07
C PHE A 182 -5.81 -7.70 -9.76
N ILE A 183 -5.74 -6.95 -8.65
CA ILE A 183 -6.09 -7.45 -7.32
C ILE A 183 -7.59 -7.34 -7.01
N ASN A 184 -8.35 -6.60 -7.80
CA ASN A 184 -9.74 -6.26 -7.49
C ASN A 184 -10.67 -7.49 -7.33
N ASP A 185 -10.41 -8.59 -8.01
CA ASP A 185 -11.25 -9.77 -7.94
C ASP A 185 -11.04 -10.61 -6.65
N ILE A 186 -9.98 -10.38 -5.89
CA ILE A 186 -9.72 -11.06 -4.61
C ILE A 186 -10.90 -10.93 -3.63
N PHE A 187 -11.61 -9.81 -3.69
CA PHE A 187 -12.76 -9.55 -2.81
C PHE A 187 -13.95 -10.47 -3.04
N TYR A 188 -14.07 -11.11 -4.21
CA TYR A 188 -15.15 -12.05 -4.50
C TYR A 188 -14.96 -13.41 -3.83
N PHE A 189 -13.75 -13.70 -3.35
CA PHE A 189 -13.42 -14.97 -2.71
C PHE A 189 -13.65 -14.96 -1.20
N VAL A 190 -13.71 -13.77 -0.57
CA VAL A 190 -13.99 -13.61 0.86
C VAL A 190 -15.50 -13.47 1.05
N LYS A 191 -16.10 -14.32 1.92
CA LYS A 191 -17.55 -14.40 2.08
C LYS A 191 -18.07 -13.88 3.43
N HIS A 192 -17.31 -14.12 4.50
CA HIS A 192 -17.71 -13.84 5.88
C HIS A 192 -16.90 -12.72 6.50
N SER A 193 -15.61 -12.72 6.24
CA SER A 193 -14.69 -11.67 6.74
C SER A 193 -14.73 -10.43 5.85
N THR A 194 -14.22 -9.33 6.36
CA THR A 194 -13.98 -8.13 5.57
C THR A 194 -12.51 -8.03 5.21
N LEU A 195 -12.21 -7.93 3.92
CA LEU A 195 -10.87 -7.69 3.41
C LEU A 195 -10.65 -6.20 3.20
N TYR A 196 -9.68 -5.61 3.88
CA TYR A 196 -9.21 -4.24 3.68
C TYR A 196 -7.91 -4.30 2.91
N ASN A 197 -7.88 -3.67 1.73
CA ASN A 197 -6.68 -3.66 0.91
C ASN A 197 -6.13 -2.24 0.74
N TYR A 198 -4.82 -2.12 0.87
CA TYR A 198 -4.07 -0.94 0.49
C TYR A 198 -2.78 -1.34 -0.24
N ALA A 199 -2.81 -1.40 -1.55
CA ALA A 199 -1.74 -1.91 -2.41
C ALA A 199 -1.38 -3.38 -2.07
N ASP A 200 -0.13 -3.62 -1.66
CA ASP A 200 0.38 -4.92 -1.24
C ASP A 200 -0.02 -5.30 0.21
N ASP A 201 -0.51 -4.35 1.00
CA ASP A 201 -1.00 -4.61 2.36
C ASP A 201 -2.45 -5.11 2.34
N ASN A 202 -2.68 -6.33 2.78
CA ASN A 202 -3.99 -6.97 2.90
C ASN A 202 -4.30 -7.26 4.37
N THR A 203 -5.45 -6.81 4.85
CA THR A 203 -5.92 -7.07 6.21
C THR A 203 -7.27 -7.76 6.16
N LEU A 204 -7.29 -9.04 6.51
CA LEU A 204 -8.51 -9.83 6.65
C LEU A 204 -9.00 -9.72 8.09
N SER A 205 -10.22 -9.24 8.31
CA SER A 205 -10.78 -9.07 9.64
C SER A 205 -12.17 -9.68 9.77
N PHE A 206 -12.41 -10.37 10.87
CA PHE A 206 -13.71 -10.93 11.21
C PHE A 206 -14.09 -10.61 12.65
N SER A 207 -15.40 -10.57 12.91
CA SER A 207 -15.94 -10.41 14.27
C SER A 207 -17.10 -11.36 14.50
N SER A 208 -17.13 -12.01 15.67
CA SER A 208 -18.14 -13.00 16.01
C SER A 208 -18.46 -12.97 17.52
N PRO A 209 -19.71 -13.28 17.95
CA PRO A 209 -19.99 -13.53 19.35
C PRO A 209 -19.36 -14.84 19.86
N ASP A 210 -19.06 -15.77 18.94
CA ASP A 210 -18.43 -17.06 19.21
C ASP A 210 -16.95 -17.02 18.83
N TYR A 211 -16.11 -17.37 19.78
CA TYR A 211 -14.65 -17.38 19.60
C TYR A 211 -14.18 -18.46 18.61
N ASP A 212 -14.70 -19.67 18.73
CA ASP A 212 -14.26 -20.80 17.89
C ASP A 212 -14.67 -20.57 16.44
N HIS A 213 -15.87 -19.99 16.24
CA HIS A 213 -16.32 -19.55 14.92
C HIS A 213 -15.45 -18.41 14.35
N LEU A 214 -14.99 -17.47 15.19
CA LEU A 214 -14.07 -16.41 14.77
C LEU A 214 -12.78 -17.00 14.20
N ILE A 215 -12.14 -17.90 14.97
CA ILE A 215 -10.84 -18.48 14.58
C ILE A 215 -10.99 -19.36 13.32
N SER A 216 -11.94 -20.28 13.31
CA SER A 216 -12.16 -21.19 12.16
C SER A 216 -12.47 -20.43 10.87
N THR A 217 -13.23 -19.33 10.95
CA THR A 217 -13.52 -18.48 9.77
C THR A 217 -12.28 -17.79 9.27
N LEU A 218 -11.48 -17.18 10.15
CA LEU A 218 -10.24 -16.51 9.75
C LEU A 218 -9.21 -17.50 9.18
N GLU A 219 -9.10 -18.71 9.74
CA GLU A 219 -8.22 -19.75 9.21
C GLU A 219 -8.64 -20.16 7.80
N SER A 220 -9.92 -20.49 7.62
CA SER A 220 -10.44 -20.92 6.32
C SER A 220 -10.35 -19.86 5.24
N GLU A 221 -10.72 -18.60 5.54
CA GLU A 221 -10.67 -17.52 4.56
C GLU A 221 -9.25 -16.99 4.32
N SER A 222 -8.36 -17.10 5.31
CA SER A 222 -6.92 -16.86 5.09
C SER A 222 -6.34 -17.86 4.10
N GLN A 223 -6.74 -19.14 4.19
CA GLN A 223 -6.32 -20.16 3.23
C GLN A 223 -6.84 -19.83 1.82
N VAL A 224 -8.10 -19.41 1.70
CA VAL A 224 -8.68 -18.98 0.41
C VAL A 224 -7.87 -17.85 -0.23
N LEU A 225 -7.47 -16.85 0.56
CA LEU A 225 -6.64 -15.74 0.06
C LEU A 225 -5.25 -16.22 -0.37
N ILE A 226 -4.62 -17.14 0.36
CA ILE A 226 -3.32 -17.72 0.00
C ILE A 226 -3.43 -18.51 -1.31
N ASP A 227 -4.48 -19.29 -1.48
CA ASP A 227 -4.72 -20.04 -2.70
C ASP A 227 -4.94 -19.08 -3.88
N TRP A 228 -5.71 -18.00 -3.68
CA TRP A 228 -5.85 -16.95 -4.68
C TRP A 228 -4.49 -16.32 -5.06
N PHE A 229 -3.64 -16.00 -4.08
CA PHE A 229 -2.29 -15.47 -4.36
C PHE A 229 -1.47 -16.45 -5.18
N LYS A 230 -1.51 -17.74 -4.84
CA LYS A 230 -0.79 -18.79 -5.54
C LYS A 230 -1.27 -18.95 -6.99
N GLU A 231 -2.58 -19.01 -7.22
CA GLU A 231 -3.20 -19.13 -8.55
C GLU A 231 -2.87 -17.91 -9.41
N ASN A 232 -2.84 -16.73 -8.80
CA ASN A 232 -2.46 -15.48 -9.46
C ASN A 232 -0.94 -15.25 -9.53
N LYS A 233 -0.12 -16.27 -9.23
CA LYS A 233 1.35 -16.23 -9.27
C LYS A 233 1.95 -15.09 -8.41
N MET A 234 1.23 -14.66 -7.36
CA MET A 234 1.70 -13.71 -6.37
C MET A 234 2.40 -14.45 -5.23
N GLN A 235 3.44 -13.84 -4.66
CA GLN A 235 4.16 -14.44 -3.55
C GLN A 235 3.71 -13.83 -2.22
N ALA A 236 2.83 -14.54 -1.51
CA ALA A 236 2.59 -14.30 -0.10
C ALA A 236 3.78 -14.78 0.72
N ASN A 237 4.08 -14.12 1.83
CA ASN A 237 5.12 -14.55 2.77
C ASN A 237 4.47 -14.81 4.15
N PRO A 238 4.01 -16.04 4.41
CA PRO A 238 3.33 -16.39 5.67
C PRO A 238 4.18 -16.11 6.93
N ASP A 239 5.51 -16.15 6.84
CA ASP A 239 6.41 -15.85 7.95
C ASP A 239 6.35 -14.38 8.39
N LYS A 240 5.80 -13.51 7.57
CA LYS A 240 5.61 -12.08 7.86
C LYS A 240 4.17 -11.73 8.21
N PHE A 241 3.27 -12.70 8.16
CA PHE A 241 1.90 -12.44 8.55
C PHE A 241 1.84 -12.15 10.04
N GLN A 242 1.01 -11.18 10.38
CA GLN A 242 0.77 -10.79 11.77
C GLN A 242 -0.69 -11.00 12.11
N VAL A 243 -0.96 -11.36 13.33
CA VAL A 243 -2.32 -11.56 13.84
C VAL A 243 -2.53 -10.67 15.04
N ILE A 244 -3.67 -9.99 15.08
CA ILE A 244 -4.09 -9.22 16.25
C ILE A 244 -5.51 -9.60 16.64
N ALA A 245 -5.72 -9.80 17.94
CA ALA A 245 -7.05 -9.90 18.52
C ALA A 245 -7.35 -8.62 19.30
N VAL A 246 -8.51 -7.99 19.02
CA VAL A 246 -8.84 -6.65 19.50
C VAL A 246 -9.91 -6.72 20.58
N GLY A 247 -9.71 -5.99 21.69
CA GLY A 247 -10.69 -5.79 22.74
C GLY A 247 -10.18 -6.15 24.13
N LYS A 248 -10.99 -5.83 25.17
CA LYS A 248 -10.67 -6.08 26.58
C LYS A 248 -11.01 -7.50 27.03
N ARG A 249 -11.80 -8.25 26.27
CA ARG A 249 -12.07 -9.64 26.58
C ARG A 249 -10.74 -10.36 26.54
N THR A 250 -10.29 -10.78 27.70
CA THR A 250 -9.20 -11.71 27.84
C THR A 250 -9.64 -12.98 27.14
N PHE A 251 -9.09 -13.20 25.98
CA PHE A 251 -9.07 -14.54 25.43
C PHE A 251 -8.39 -15.39 26.50
N ALA A 252 -9.06 -16.39 27.03
CA ALA A 252 -8.58 -17.23 28.14
C ALA A 252 -7.26 -17.97 27.83
N LYS A 253 -6.83 -17.93 26.55
CA LYS A 253 -5.53 -18.35 26.02
C LYS A 253 -5.14 -17.32 24.94
N ASN A 254 -3.85 -17.02 24.81
CA ASN A 254 -3.36 -16.24 23.66
C ASN A 254 -3.89 -16.87 22.39
N PRO A 255 -4.77 -16.19 21.64
CA PRO A 255 -5.34 -16.77 20.44
C PRO A 255 -4.23 -17.01 19.43
N SER A 256 -4.25 -18.17 18.81
CA SER A 256 -3.38 -18.50 17.68
C SER A 256 -4.25 -18.87 16.50
N ILE A 257 -3.81 -18.51 15.31
CA ILE A 257 -4.46 -18.83 14.04
C ILE A 257 -3.50 -19.71 13.26
N GLN A 258 -3.99 -20.85 12.79
CA GLN A 258 -3.20 -21.75 11.96
C GLN A 258 -3.39 -21.36 10.48
N ILE A 259 -2.31 -20.97 9.84
CA ILE A 259 -2.29 -20.64 8.41
C ILE A 259 -1.28 -21.57 7.73
N GLN A 260 -1.76 -22.49 6.91
CA GLN A 260 -0.96 -23.58 6.34
C GLN A 260 -0.26 -24.41 7.45
N GLN A 261 1.07 -24.42 7.44
CA GLN A 261 1.88 -25.11 8.44
C GLN A 261 2.31 -24.19 9.60
N ASN A 262 2.02 -22.88 9.51
CA ASN A 262 2.45 -21.89 10.49
C ASN A 262 1.36 -21.64 11.52
N ILE A 263 1.72 -21.67 12.80
CA ILE A 263 0.86 -21.25 13.89
C ILE A 263 1.28 -19.84 14.28
N LEU A 264 0.41 -18.87 14.02
CA LEU A 264 0.64 -17.46 14.29
C LEU A 264 -0.03 -17.09 15.62
N SER A 265 0.75 -16.66 16.58
CA SER A 265 0.25 -16.12 17.86
C SER A 265 -0.19 -14.68 17.66
N CYS A 266 -1.25 -14.25 18.36
CA CYS A 266 -1.67 -12.86 18.35
C CYS A 266 -0.62 -11.94 18.97
N GLU A 267 -0.33 -10.86 18.29
CA GLU A 267 0.57 -9.81 18.75
C GLU A 267 -0.17 -8.78 19.59
N GLU A 268 0.50 -8.23 20.61
CA GLU A 268 -0.07 -7.14 21.41
C GLU A 268 -0.19 -5.83 20.61
N THR A 269 0.69 -5.65 19.61
CA THR A 269 0.73 -4.46 18.75
C THR A 269 1.19 -4.85 17.36
N VAL A 270 0.40 -4.49 16.36
CA VAL A 270 0.76 -4.67 14.94
C VAL A 270 0.99 -3.33 14.26
N LYS A 271 1.79 -3.36 13.21
CA LYS A 271 2.03 -2.16 12.40
C LYS A 271 1.25 -2.23 11.10
N LEU A 272 0.27 -1.35 10.94
CA LEU A 272 -0.54 -1.25 9.73
C LEU A 272 -0.49 0.18 9.17
N LEU A 273 -0.13 0.31 7.88
CA LEU A 273 -0.10 1.58 7.14
C LEU A 273 0.59 2.73 7.90
N GLY A 274 1.67 2.40 8.61
CA GLY A 274 2.47 3.35 9.37
C GLY A 274 2.00 3.66 10.79
N ILE A 275 0.91 3.02 11.24
CA ILE A 275 0.37 3.14 12.61
C ILE A 275 0.66 1.88 13.41
N ASP A 276 1.12 2.03 14.65
CA ASP A 276 1.23 0.95 15.61
C ASP A 276 -0.13 0.82 16.33
N ILE A 277 -0.87 -0.27 16.04
CA ILE A 277 -2.22 -0.55 16.57
C ILE A 277 -2.09 -1.57 17.68
N ASP A 278 -2.46 -1.20 18.90
CA ASP A 278 -2.50 -2.11 20.04
C ASP A 278 -3.87 -2.78 20.21
N TYR A 279 -3.91 -3.95 20.83
CA TYR A 279 -5.11 -4.74 21.02
C TYR A 279 -6.24 -4.01 21.79
N GLN A 280 -5.92 -2.97 22.56
CA GLN A 280 -6.90 -2.15 23.28
C GLN A 280 -7.33 -0.90 22.51
N LEU A 281 -6.77 -0.65 21.33
CA LEU A 281 -6.97 0.57 20.51
C LEU A 281 -6.67 1.88 21.26
N LYS A 282 -5.68 1.86 22.16
CA LYS A 282 -5.22 3.04 22.94
C LYS A 282 -4.18 3.87 22.22
N PHE A 283 -3.45 3.27 21.29
CA PHE A 283 -2.38 3.89 20.48
C PHE A 283 -1.23 4.49 21.30
N ASP A 284 -0.99 4.02 22.52
CA ASP A 284 0.01 4.61 23.41
C ASP A 284 1.44 4.50 22.86
N ALA A 285 1.79 3.33 22.32
CA ALA A 285 3.08 3.11 21.68
C ALA A 285 3.27 4.01 20.45
N HIS A 286 2.24 4.11 19.61
CA HIS A 286 2.26 4.95 18.42
C HIS A 286 2.45 6.42 18.77
N ILE A 287 1.68 6.93 19.73
CA ILE A 287 1.78 8.33 20.21
C ILE A 287 3.18 8.62 20.77
N SER A 288 3.71 7.71 21.58
CA SER A 288 5.06 7.86 22.15
C SER A 288 6.12 7.92 21.04
N ASN A 289 6.02 7.07 20.01
CA ASN A 289 6.90 7.08 18.85
C ASN A 289 6.77 8.38 18.05
N LEU A 290 5.56 8.89 17.84
CA LEU A 290 5.33 10.17 17.15
C LEU A 290 5.93 11.34 17.94
N CYS A 291 5.72 11.40 19.26
CA CYS A 291 6.29 12.44 20.13
C CYS A 291 7.81 12.42 20.09
N ARG A 292 8.44 11.23 20.12
CA ARG A 292 9.89 11.09 20.01
C ARG A 292 10.41 11.62 18.66
N LYS A 293 9.77 11.24 17.54
CA LYS A 293 10.14 11.74 16.20
C LYS A 293 9.99 13.27 16.11
N ALA A 294 8.87 13.80 16.61
CA ALA A 294 8.62 15.24 16.65
C ALA A 294 9.71 15.99 17.45
N SER A 295 10.09 15.47 18.62
CA SER A 295 11.16 16.06 19.44
C SER A 295 12.52 16.04 18.72
N GLN A 296 12.84 14.94 18.03
CA GLN A 296 14.08 14.87 17.24
C GLN A 296 14.10 15.91 16.11
N GLN A 297 13.00 16.06 15.36
CA GLN A 297 12.87 17.05 14.29
C GLN A 297 12.96 18.49 14.85
N LEU A 298 12.33 18.74 15.98
CA LEU A 298 12.39 20.05 16.65
C LEU A 298 13.83 20.41 17.08
N ASN A 299 14.58 19.42 17.60
CA ASN A 299 15.97 19.64 17.97
C ASN A 299 16.85 19.96 16.74
N VAL A 300 16.59 19.33 15.59
CA VAL A 300 17.25 19.70 14.33
C VAL A 300 16.90 21.13 13.95
N LEU A 301 15.61 21.50 13.97
CA LEU A 301 15.17 22.86 13.65
C LEU A 301 15.77 23.90 14.57
N LYS A 302 15.93 23.61 15.87
CA LYS A 302 16.61 24.49 16.83
C LYS A 302 18.08 24.72 16.46
N ARG A 303 18.80 23.63 16.07
CA ARG A 303 20.23 23.75 15.71
C ARG A 303 20.46 24.61 14.46
N ILE A 304 19.59 24.43 13.42
CA ILE A 304 19.71 25.23 12.18
C ILE A 304 19.01 26.58 12.26
N GLY A 305 18.29 26.83 13.37
CA GLY A 305 17.42 28.00 13.51
C GLY A 305 18.16 29.33 13.46
N SER A 306 19.45 29.39 13.87
CA SER A 306 20.30 30.57 13.75
C SER A 306 20.57 31.00 12.30
N PHE A 307 20.53 30.04 11.36
CA PHE A 307 20.77 30.26 9.92
C PHE A 307 19.51 30.59 9.13
N LEU A 308 18.34 30.50 9.77
CA LEU A 308 17.03 30.63 9.09
C LEU A 308 16.33 31.91 9.53
N ASN A 309 15.73 32.64 8.58
CA ASN A 309 14.82 33.72 8.89
C ASN A 309 13.51 33.20 9.52
N ARG A 310 12.70 34.08 10.09
CA ARG A 310 11.46 33.72 10.79
C ARG A 310 10.45 32.97 9.88
N LEU A 311 10.33 33.39 8.62
CA LEU A 311 9.40 32.81 7.69
C LEU A 311 9.81 31.36 7.32
N ASN A 312 11.09 31.13 7.03
CA ASN A 312 11.62 29.81 6.73
C ASN A 312 11.52 28.86 7.93
N LYS A 313 11.76 29.36 9.15
CA LYS A 313 11.53 28.58 10.39
C LYS A 313 10.08 28.11 10.48
N LEU A 314 9.13 29.04 10.27
CA LEU A 314 7.70 28.73 10.33
C LEU A 314 7.29 27.72 9.24
N THR A 315 7.77 27.91 8.02
CA THR A 315 7.50 26.99 6.90
C THR A 315 8.00 25.58 7.20
N ILE A 316 9.26 25.45 7.66
CA ILE A 316 9.83 24.14 8.01
C ILE A 316 9.09 23.53 9.21
N PHE A 317 8.75 24.33 10.22
CA PHE A 317 7.95 23.85 11.35
C PHE A 317 6.59 23.31 10.89
N ILE A 318 5.87 24.05 10.05
CA ILE A 318 4.59 23.61 9.50
C ILE A 318 4.77 22.31 8.72
N LEU A 319 5.73 22.22 7.80
CA LEU A 319 5.97 21.04 6.99
C LEU A 319 6.33 19.79 7.83
N LEU A 320 7.12 19.94 8.87
CA LEU A 320 7.55 18.82 9.71
C LEU A 320 6.48 18.40 10.72
N PHE A 321 5.76 19.34 11.32
CA PHE A 321 4.84 19.09 12.42
C PHE A 321 3.40 18.94 11.98
N TRP A 322 2.98 19.59 10.90
CA TRP A 322 1.61 19.49 10.40
C TRP A 322 1.23 18.08 10.00
N VAL A 323 2.14 17.38 9.34
CA VAL A 323 1.95 15.97 8.98
C VAL A 323 1.78 15.09 10.22
N ILE A 324 2.60 15.30 11.25
CA ILE A 324 2.51 14.56 12.52
C ILE A 324 1.20 14.88 13.25
N LEU A 325 0.83 16.18 13.29
CA LEU A 325 -0.42 16.62 13.93
C LEU A 325 -1.67 16.14 13.20
N ILE A 326 -1.70 16.18 11.87
CA ILE A 326 -2.84 15.67 11.09
C ILE A 326 -3.02 14.18 11.36
N PHE A 327 -1.97 13.39 11.31
CA PHE A 327 -2.04 11.95 11.60
C PHE A 327 -2.53 11.67 13.03
N ALA A 328 -2.10 12.47 13.98
CA ALA A 328 -2.48 12.36 15.38
C ALA A 328 -3.92 12.83 15.65
N LEU A 329 -4.35 13.91 15.03
CA LEU A 329 -5.72 14.43 15.11
C LEU A 329 -6.73 13.46 14.49
N TRP A 330 -6.30 12.75 13.48
CA TRP A 330 -7.10 11.82 12.70
C TRP A 330 -7.45 10.53 13.44
N LEU A 331 -6.56 10.03 14.31
CA LEU A 331 -6.80 8.87 15.18
C LEU A 331 -7.86 9.11 16.28
N GLY A 332 -8.42 10.32 16.37
CA GLY A 332 -9.56 10.65 17.20
C GLY A 332 -9.25 11.36 18.53
N ILE A 333 -10.31 11.83 19.18
CA ILE A 333 -10.30 12.74 20.35
C ILE A 333 -9.42 12.25 21.54
N PHE A 334 -9.23 10.96 21.71
CA PHE A 334 -8.39 10.39 22.79
C PHE A 334 -6.90 10.71 22.60
N VAL A 335 -6.44 10.74 21.35
CA VAL A 335 -5.07 11.12 21.00
C VAL A 335 -4.82 12.60 21.21
N GLN A 336 -5.81 13.47 20.95
CA GLN A 336 -5.71 14.91 21.14
C GLN A 336 -5.34 15.30 22.57
N ARG A 337 -5.97 14.69 23.57
CA ARG A 337 -5.69 14.99 24.98
C ARG A 337 -4.26 14.63 25.37
N LYS A 338 -3.74 13.50 24.89
CA LYS A 338 -2.35 13.08 25.20
C LYS A 338 -1.31 13.95 24.50
N ILE A 339 -1.51 14.26 23.22
CA ILE A 339 -0.61 15.15 22.47
C ILE A 339 -0.66 16.56 23.03
N LEU A 340 -1.83 17.11 23.34
CA LEU A 340 -1.96 18.43 23.98
C LEU A 340 -1.29 18.46 25.36
N LYS A 341 -1.38 17.38 26.13
CA LYS A 341 -0.68 17.25 27.43
C LYS A 341 0.83 17.24 27.25
N TYR A 342 1.32 16.52 26.23
CA TYR A 342 2.75 16.50 25.89
C TYR A 342 3.26 17.85 25.40
N LEU A 343 2.53 18.51 24.49
CA LEU A 343 2.87 19.85 24.00
C LEU A 343 2.83 20.91 25.12
N LYS A 344 1.86 20.82 26.05
CA LYS A 344 1.81 21.68 27.24
C LYS A 344 2.99 21.47 28.18
N LYS A 345 3.39 20.20 28.38
CA LYS A 345 4.58 19.87 29.17
C LYS A 345 5.83 20.46 28.52
N TYR A 346 6.00 20.27 27.22
CA TYR A 346 7.11 20.78 26.45
C TYR A 346 7.19 22.32 26.47
N LYS A 347 6.04 23.03 26.40
CA LYS A 347 5.96 24.49 26.48
C LYS A 347 6.34 25.03 27.88
N ARG A 348 6.25 24.21 28.93
CA ARG A 348 6.63 24.56 30.31
C ARG A 348 8.12 24.35 30.59
N GLU A 349 8.73 23.43 29.86
CA GLU A 349 10.16 23.07 30.06
C GLU A 349 11.11 23.84 29.13
N HIS A 350 10.58 24.65 28.18
CA HIS A 350 11.32 25.43 27.17
C HIS A 350 10.63 26.76 26.86
#